data_b65ab32767d5ee8b0842031516df806b
#
_entry.id   b65ab32767d5ee8b0842031516df806b
#
_cell.length_a   1.000
_cell.length_b   1.000
_cell.length_c   1.000
_cell.angle_alpha   90.00
_cell.angle_beta   90.00
_cell.angle_gamma   90.00
#
_symmetry.space_group_name_H-M   'P 1'
#
loop_
_entity.id
_entity.type
_entity.pdbx_description
1 polymer ?
#
loop_
_entity_poly.entity_id
_entity_poly.type
_entity_poly.pdbx_seq_one_letter_code
_entity_poly.pdbx_strand_id
1 'polypeptide(L)'
;MELLYSYQNWDYSTSIYSDWTKVREWDGVAEFPENIDIKITNYCDLGCPFCHENSTTAGKHWDLSKLLPILKQLPKGVEFAIGWGNPLSHPWLLGLLKELNSSWYIPNLTVNVAHFGQLTPEILQYIYGLGISYGNGIPNSITPDTYEHIVIHTIAGVHSTGQIQSLLERWFKVLILWYKNYWRGKTYLSDKIKHTINDLRTHIWELLTEGFLSFDNLALEQLNVKRFFTPQSRAERYMWDEGTFTMYLDASTEDIQYGIASSLPQRWKLENIFLAFNHVKDERKTICIWDE
;
A
#
# COMPACT_ATOMS: atom_id res chain seq x y z
N MET A 1 -17.19 4.15 17.72
CA MET A 1 -16.05 4.80 17.05
C MET A 1 -15.73 6.09 17.77
N GLU A 2 -14.54 6.25 18.26
CA GLU A 2 -14.07 7.44 18.92
C GLU A 2 -13.19 8.23 17.92
N LEU A 3 -13.33 9.55 17.87
CA LEU A 3 -12.49 10.39 17.02
C LEU A 3 -11.07 10.42 17.61
N LEU A 4 -10.08 9.95 16.86
CA LEU A 4 -8.68 10.01 17.26
C LEU A 4 -8.11 11.41 16.99
N TYR A 5 -8.30 11.92 15.80
CA TYR A 5 -7.93 13.28 15.42
C TYR A 5 -8.55 13.66 14.08
N SER A 6 -8.51 14.95 13.77
CA SER A 6 -8.87 15.50 12.48
C SER A 6 -7.82 16.48 11.99
N TYR A 7 -7.73 16.67 10.69
CA TYR A 7 -6.90 17.69 10.06
C TYR A 7 -7.60 18.30 8.87
N GLN A 8 -7.21 19.51 8.54
CA GLN A 8 -7.65 20.23 7.36
C GLN A 8 -6.70 19.96 6.21
N ASN A 9 -7.24 19.61 5.02
CA ASN A 9 -6.48 19.44 3.79
C ASN A 9 -7.10 20.33 2.70
N TRP A 10 -6.59 21.56 2.62
CA TRP A 10 -7.09 22.64 1.81
C TRP A 10 -8.54 23.03 2.18
N ASP A 11 -9.53 22.64 1.36
CA ASP A 11 -10.94 23.05 1.48
C ASP A 11 -11.83 21.99 2.14
N TYR A 12 -11.28 20.87 2.59
CA TYR A 12 -12.01 19.81 3.29
C TYR A 12 -11.32 19.37 4.58
N SER A 13 -12.10 18.81 5.49
CA SER A 13 -11.57 18.18 6.69
C SER A 13 -11.57 16.66 6.57
N THR A 14 -10.57 16.04 7.19
CA THR A 14 -10.45 14.59 7.30
C THR A 14 -10.45 14.21 8.76
N SER A 15 -11.36 13.32 9.15
CA SER A 15 -11.47 12.77 10.50
C SER A 15 -11.08 11.29 10.50
N ILE A 16 -10.25 10.90 11.47
CA ILE A 16 -9.78 9.52 11.65
C ILE A 16 -10.28 9.01 12.98
N TYR A 17 -10.94 7.86 12.97
CA TYR A 17 -11.59 7.23 14.11
C TYR A 17 -10.77 6.06 14.65
N SER A 18 -11.13 5.57 15.85
CA SER A 18 -10.42 4.50 16.58
C SER A 18 -10.39 3.14 15.84
N ASP A 19 -11.26 2.94 14.89
CA ASP A 19 -11.28 1.77 13.99
C ASP A 19 -10.59 2.05 12.65
N TRP A 20 -9.89 3.17 12.54
CA TRP A 20 -9.19 3.67 11.34
C TRP A 20 -10.09 4.04 10.17
N THR A 21 -11.39 4.13 10.40
CA THR A 21 -12.29 4.75 9.43
C THR A 21 -11.87 6.19 9.21
N LYS A 22 -11.60 6.53 7.95
CA LYS A 22 -11.30 7.88 7.50
C LYS A 22 -12.55 8.48 6.86
N VAL A 23 -13.01 9.59 7.39
CA VAL A 23 -14.17 10.33 6.86
C VAL A 23 -13.71 11.69 6.37
N ARG A 24 -13.99 11.99 5.11
CA ARG A 24 -13.81 13.32 4.51
C ARG A 24 -15.16 14.03 4.47
N GLU A 25 -15.18 15.29 4.92
CA GLU A 25 -16.42 16.06 4.95
C GLU A 25 -16.80 16.62 3.58
N TRP A 26 -15.89 16.61 2.63
CA TRP A 26 -16.16 17.02 1.25
C TRP A 26 -15.14 16.44 0.24
N ASP A 27 -15.55 16.46 -1.07
CA ASP A 27 -14.73 16.01 -2.21
C ASP A 27 -13.78 17.12 -2.70
N GLY A 28 -13.00 17.66 -1.77
CA GLY A 28 -12.06 18.74 -2.08
C GLY A 28 -10.82 18.25 -2.84
N VAL A 29 -10.00 19.21 -3.26
CA VAL A 29 -8.69 18.96 -3.85
C VAL A 29 -7.65 18.93 -2.74
N ALA A 30 -6.93 17.81 -2.58
CA ALA A 30 -5.89 17.71 -1.58
C ALA A 30 -4.71 18.65 -1.88
N GLU A 31 -4.25 19.37 -0.86
CA GLU A 31 -3.02 20.19 -0.92
C GLU A 31 -1.78 19.34 -0.70
N PHE A 32 -1.90 18.33 0.15
CA PHE A 32 -0.85 17.37 0.46
C PHE A 32 -1.39 15.94 0.41
N PRO A 33 -0.51 14.93 0.20
CA PRO A 33 -0.93 13.54 0.18
C PRO A 33 -1.37 13.07 1.57
N GLU A 34 -2.49 12.40 1.64
CA GLU A 34 -2.99 11.78 2.89
C GLU A 34 -2.34 10.43 3.18
N ASN A 35 -1.88 9.75 2.13
CA ASN A 35 -1.16 8.50 2.24
C ASN A 35 0.06 8.53 1.30
N ILE A 36 1.20 8.11 1.82
CA ILE A 36 2.45 8.01 1.06
C ILE A 36 3.00 6.60 1.20
N ASP A 37 3.11 5.95 0.06
CA ASP A 37 3.84 4.70 -0.08
C ASP A 37 5.34 4.97 -0.07
N ILE A 38 6.09 4.35 0.84
CA ILE A 38 7.54 4.61 0.97
C ILE A 38 8.34 3.32 0.83
N LYS A 39 9.18 3.27 -0.20
CA LYS A 39 10.21 2.25 -0.36
C LYS A 39 11.51 2.73 0.28
N ILE A 40 11.98 2.02 1.30
CA ILE A 40 13.21 2.37 2.03
C ILE A 40 14.41 1.52 1.66
N THR A 41 14.20 0.41 0.95
CA THR A 41 15.27 -0.52 0.56
C THR A 41 14.93 -1.25 -0.72
N ASN A 42 15.99 -1.58 -1.49
CA ASN A 42 15.91 -2.50 -2.63
C ASN A 42 16.49 -3.88 -2.31
N TYR A 43 16.93 -4.10 -1.07
CA TYR A 43 17.38 -5.41 -0.61
C TYR A 43 16.18 -6.33 -0.35
N CYS A 44 16.25 -7.56 -0.87
CA CYS A 44 15.30 -8.63 -0.55
C CYS A 44 15.92 -9.98 -0.90
N ASP A 45 15.80 -10.93 0.00
CA ASP A 45 16.35 -12.29 -0.11
C ASP A 45 15.36 -13.34 -0.64
N LEU A 46 14.08 -12.95 -0.90
CA LEU A 46 13.05 -13.92 -1.30
C LEU A 46 13.07 -14.29 -2.79
N GLY A 47 13.52 -13.41 -3.67
CA GLY A 47 13.61 -13.69 -5.09
C GLY A 47 12.27 -13.98 -5.77
N CYS A 48 11.14 -13.44 -5.30
CA CYS A 48 9.81 -13.68 -5.85
C CYS A 48 9.77 -13.51 -7.37
N PRO A 49 9.26 -14.51 -8.13
CA PRO A 49 9.30 -14.48 -9.60
C PRO A 49 8.44 -13.37 -10.20
N PHE A 50 7.42 -12.92 -9.50
CA PHE A 50 6.49 -11.85 -9.89
C PHE A 50 6.86 -10.47 -9.31
N CYS A 51 8.04 -10.29 -8.73
CA CYS A 51 8.43 -9.04 -8.08
C CYS A 51 8.53 -7.90 -9.10
N HIS A 52 7.67 -6.91 -8.95
CA HIS A 52 7.61 -5.73 -9.80
C HIS A 52 8.67 -4.67 -9.45
N GLU A 53 9.38 -4.81 -8.33
CA GLU A 53 10.45 -3.92 -7.89
C GLU A 53 11.85 -4.46 -8.22
N ASN A 54 11.92 -5.70 -8.70
CA ASN A 54 13.17 -6.41 -8.97
C ASN A 54 14.16 -6.38 -7.79
N SER A 55 13.66 -6.36 -6.55
CA SER A 55 14.49 -6.38 -5.35
C SER A 55 15.27 -7.68 -5.25
N THR A 56 16.54 -7.58 -4.82
CA THR A 56 17.49 -8.71 -4.75
C THR A 56 18.40 -8.58 -3.53
N THR A 57 19.19 -9.64 -3.27
CA THR A 57 20.23 -9.60 -2.23
C THR A 57 21.39 -8.62 -2.54
N ALA A 58 21.52 -8.17 -3.79
CA ALA A 58 22.46 -7.12 -4.17
C ALA A 58 21.87 -5.70 -3.98
N GLY A 59 20.59 -5.60 -3.61
CA GLY A 59 19.94 -4.33 -3.27
C GLY A 59 20.62 -3.64 -2.10
N LYS A 60 20.52 -2.32 -2.06
CA LYS A 60 21.17 -1.49 -1.05
C LYS A 60 20.16 -0.86 -0.10
N HIS A 61 20.63 -0.53 1.09
CA HIS A 61 19.98 0.36 2.04
C HIS A 61 20.62 1.75 1.88
N TRP A 62 19.79 2.77 1.77
CA TRP A 62 20.28 4.15 1.71
C TRP A 62 20.01 4.88 3.02
N ASP A 63 20.74 5.96 3.21
CA ASP A 63 20.59 6.81 4.40
C ASP A 63 19.22 7.53 4.37
N LEU A 64 18.40 7.29 5.38
CA LEU A 64 17.09 7.90 5.53
C LEU A 64 17.14 9.29 6.21
N SER A 65 18.33 9.80 6.51
CA SER A 65 18.49 11.12 7.16
C SER A 65 17.90 12.25 6.32
N LYS A 66 17.92 12.14 5.00
CA LYS A 66 17.32 13.10 4.07
C LYS A 66 15.78 12.98 4.00
N LEU A 67 15.22 11.82 4.30
CA LEU A 67 13.79 11.56 4.18
C LEU A 67 13.00 12.27 5.29
N LEU A 68 13.41 12.11 6.55
CA LEU A 68 12.69 12.65 7.70
C LEU A 68 12.43 14.17 7.64
N PRO A 69 13.39 15.03 7.26
CA PRO A 69 13.14 16.47 7.13
C PRO A 69 12.08 16.81 6.09
N ILE A 70 11.96 15.98 5.04
CA ILE A 70 10.94 16.14 3.99
C ILE A 70 9.58 15.75 4.53
N LEU A 71 9.47 14.58 5.17
CA LEU A 71 8.21 14.09 5.73
C LEU A 71 7.69 15.02 6.85
N LYS A 72 8.59 15.59 7.66
CA LYS A 72 8.22 16.53 8.74
C LYS A 72 7.66 17.88 8.25
N GLN A 73 7.64 18.14 6.95
CA GLN A 73 6.91 19.29 6.38
C GLN A 73 5.41 19.04 6.27
N LEU A 74 4.99 17.77 6.29
CA LEU A 74 3.59 17.40 6.21
C LEU A 74 2.86 17.59 7.54
N PRO A 75 1.55 17.83 7.52
CA PRO A 75 0.73 17.87 8.73
C PRO A 75 0.73 16.53 9.47
N LYS A 76 0.38 16.57 10.74
CA LYS A 76 0.12 15.38 11.55
C LYS A 76 -1.02 14.56 10.91
N GLY A 77 -0.99 13.26 11.10
CA GLY A 77 -2.05 12.38 10.64
C GLY A 77 -1.87 11.82 9.23
N VAL A 78 -0.86 12.25 8.51
CA VAL A 78 -0.51 11.61 7.22
C VAL A 78 -0.07 10.17 7.47
N GLU A 79 -0.56 9.27 6.64
CA GLU A 79 -0.21 7.85 6.69
C GLU A 79 1.01 7.55 5.83
N PHE A 80 1.88 6.69 6.35
CA PHE A 80 3.06 6.22 5.63
C PHE A 80 3.02 4.69 5.53
N ALA A 81 2.81 4.18 4.33
CA ALA A 81 2.86 2.74 4.05
C ALA A 81 4.30 2.35 3.67
N ILE A 82 5.05 1.81 4.63
CA ILE A 82 6.45 1.40 4.44
C ILE A 82 6.47 -0.04 3.97
N GLY A 83 7.09 -0.27 2.81
CA GLY A 83 7.16 -1.61 2.22
C GLY A 83 8.27 -1.74 1.19
N TRP A 84 8.09 -2.71 0.31
CA TRP A 84 8.99 -3.10 -0.79
C TRP A 84 10.38 -3.56 -0.35
N GLY A 85 10.99 -4.45 -1.13
CA GLY A 85 12.15 -5.15 -0.65
C GLY A 85 11.84 -5.96 0.62
N ASN A 86 12.84 -6.07 1.52
CA ASN A 86 12.62 -6.50 2.91
C ASN A 86 12.88 -5.32 3.84
N PRO A 87 11.85 -4.56 4.25
CA PRO A 87 12.04 -3.38 5.09
C PRO A 87 12.64 -3.72 6.46
N LEU A 88 12.40 -4.94 6.99
CA LEU A 88 12.95 -5.39 8.26
C LEU A 88 14.48 -5.52 8.26
N SER A 89 15.08 -5.67 7.08
CA SER A 89 16.55 -5.71 6.95
C SER A 89 17.20 -4.31 6.97
N HIS A 90 16.39 -3.24 6.89
CA HIS A 90 16.94 -1.89 6.87
C HIS A 90 17.39 -1.46 8.27
N PRO A 91 18.67 -1.10 8.48
CA PRO A 91 19.22 -0.84 9.81
C PRO A 91 18.57 0.37 10.53
N TRP A 92 17.97 1.30 9.79
CA TRP A 92 17.33 2.51 10.31
C TRP A 92 15.81 2.40 10.42
N LEU A 93 15.19 1.24 10.10
CA LEU A 93 13.73 1.09 10.14
C LEU A 93 13.14 1.50 11.48
N LEU A 94 13.68 0.94 12.57
CA LEU A 94 13.16 1.23 13.91
C LEU A 94 13.29 2.72 14.27
N GLY A 95 14.41 3.34 13.92
CA GLY A 95 14.61 4.79 14.09
C GLY A 95 13.59 5.61 13.32
N LEU A 96 13.33 5.25 12.06
CA LEU A 96 12.32 5.89 11.22
C LEU A 96 10.92 5.77 11.85
N LEU A 97 10.53 4.56 12.27
CA LEU A 97 9.20 4.32 12.87
C LEU A 97 9.01 5.13 14.17
N LYS A 98 10.04 5.17 15.03
CA LYS A 98 10.02 5.99 16.26
C LYS A 98 9.81 7.47 15.94
N GLU A 99 10.53 8.00 14.98
CA GLU A 99 10.43 9.40 14.57
C GLU A 99 9.07 9.74 13.96
N LEU A 100 8.54 8.87 13.11
CA LEU A 100 7.22 9.06 12.51
C LEU A 100 6.12 9.02 13.58
N ASN A 101 6.15 8.03 14.45
CA ASN A 101 5.17 7.89 15.53
C ASN A 101 5.21 9.08 16.49
N SER A 102 6.41 9.50 16.94
CA SER A 102 6.57 10.65 17.84
C SER A 102 6.15 11.98 17.21
N SER A 103 6.13 12.05 15.88
CA SER A 103 5.68 13.21 15.11
C SER A 103 4.18 13.18 14.80
N TRP A 104 3.43 12.22 15.36
CA TRP A 104 1.99 12.05 15.16
C TRP A 104 1.61 11.68 13.72
N TYR A 105 2.46 10.96 13.03
CA TYR A 105 2.14 10.30 11.78
C TYR A 105 1.64 8.87 12.02
N ILE A 106 1.10 8.25 10.98
CA ILE A 106 0.54 6.90 11.03
C ILE A 106 1.42 5.97 10.19
N PRO A 107 2.51 5.40 10.75
CA PRO A 107 3.31 4.45 10.03
C PRO A 107 2.63 3.08 9.97
N ASN A 108 2.47 2.56 8.76
CA ASN A 108 2.06 1.20 8.46
C ASN A 108 3.26 0.44 7.86
N LEU A 109 3.39 -0.83 8.17
CA LEU A 109 4.49 -1.65 7.69
C LEU A 109 3.98 -2.86 6.91
N THR A 110 4.50 -3.08 5.71
CA THR A 110 4.20 -4.29 4.93
C THR A 110 5.43 -5.19 4.88
N VAL A 111 5.26 -6.43 5.31
CA VAL A 111 6.30 -7.48 5.29
C VAL A 111 5.81 -8.71 4.54
N ASN A 112 6.73 -9.49 3.98
CA ASN A 112 6.36 -10.81 3.47
C ASN A 112 6.19 -11.80 4.62
N VAL A 113 5.24 -12.73 4.49
CA VAL A 113 5.00 -13.78 5.52
C VAL A 113 6.27 -14.55 5.87
N ALA A 114 7.19 -14.75 4.92
CA ALA A 114 8.47 -15.43 5.17
C ALA A 114 9.39 -14.64 6.13
N HIS A 115 9.22 -13.34 6.23
CA HIS A 115 9.97 -12.48 7.14
C HIS A 115 9.22 -12.18 8.45
N PHE A 116 8.01 -12.71 8.62
CA PHE A 116 7.18 -12.44 9.80
C PHE A 116 7.92 -12.69 11.12
N GLY A 117 8.72 -13.76 11.18
CA GLY A 117 9.54 -14.09 12.36
C GLY A 117 10.65 -13.07 12.69
N GLN A 118 10.93 -12.09 11.83
CA GLN A 118 11.87 -10.99 12.08
C GLN A 118 11.21 -9.78 12.75
N LEU A 119 9.87 -9.73 12.83
CA LEU A 119 9.13 -8.71 13.54
C LEU A 119 9.40 -8.81 15.04
N THR A 120 9.83 -7.71 15.63
CA THR A 120 10.05 -7.62 17.07
C THR A 120 8.93 -6.86 17.76
N PRO A 121 8.63 -7.10 19.03
CA PRO A 121 7.67 -6.30 19.80
C PRO A 121 8.01 -4.80 19.75
N GLU A 122 9.28 -4.45 19.67
CA GLU A 122 9.75 -3.07 19.58
C GLU A 122 9.35 -2.40 18.25
N ILE A 123 9.33 -3.13 17.13
CA ILE A 123 8.84 -2.62 15.86
C ILE A 123 7.32 -2.46 15.92
N LEU A 124 6.62 -3.47 16.42
CA LEU A 124 5.16 -3.49 16.44
C LEU A 124 4.53 -2.36 17.24
N GLN A 125 5.20 -1.88 18.31
CA GLN A 125 4.66 -0.77 19.12
C GLN A 125 4.67 0.60 18.42
N TYR A 126 5.40 0.75 17.29
CA TYR A 126 5.52 2.02 16.55
C TYR A 126 4.80 2.01 15.20
N ILE A 127 4.08 0.96 14.87
CA ILE A 127 3.25 0.90 13.68
C ILE A 127 1.77 0.83 14.06
N TYR A 128 0.90 1.25 13.15
CA TYR A 128 -0.54 1.14 13.31
C TYR A 128 -1.11 -0.03 12.54
N GLY A 129 -0.75 -0.18 11.28
CA GLY A 129 -1.18 -1.28 10.42
C GLY A 129 -0.03 -2.21 10.06
N LEU A 130 -0.30 -3.51 10.04
CA LEU A 130 0.61 -4.54 9.61
C LEU A 130 0.06 -5.25 8.37
N GLY A 131 0.63 -4.94 7.21
CA GLY A 131 0.40 -5.69 5.98
C GLY A 131 1.28 -6.94 5.93
N ILE A 132 0.68 -8.09 5.66
CA ILE A 132 1.43 -9.33 5.42
C ILE A 132 1.20 -9.76 3.98
N SER A 133 2.24 -9.66 3.15
CA SER A 133 2.19 -10.21 1.80
C SER A 133 2.11 -11.72 1.85
N TYR A 134 1.03 -12.27 1.30
CA TYR A 134 0.77 -13.69 1.20
C TYR A 134 1.84 -14.34 0.30
N GLY A 135 2.54 -15.31 0.86
CA GLY A 135 3.51 -16.10 0.10
C GLY A 135 2.88 -17.40 -0.40
N ASN A 136 3.38 -18.52 0.10
CA ASN A 136 2.83 -19.83 -0.19
C ASN A 136 1.78 -20.29 0.86
N GLY A 137 1.30 -19.39 1.69
CA GLY A 137 0.32 -19.63 2.74
C GLY A 137 0.58 -18.77 3.98
N ILE A 138 -0.45 -18.59 4.81
CA ILE A 138 -0.32 -17.95 6.12
C ILE A 138 -0.27 -19.05 7.19
N PRO A 139 0.82 -19.18 7.97
CA PRO A 139 0.93 -20.16 9.05
C PRO A 139 -0.25 -20.08 10.03
N ASN A 140 -0.64 -21.22 10.60
CA ASN A 140 -1.74 -21.26 11.57
C ASN A 140 -1.42 -20.49 12.87
N SER A 141 -0.15 -20.24 13.16
CA SER A 141 0.29 -19.39 14.27
C SER A 141 0.00 -17.90 14.06
N ILE A 142 -0.30 -17.48 12.82
CA ILE A 142 -0.74 -16.12 12.50
C ILE A 142 -2.26 -16.16 12.39
N THR A 143 -2.92 -15.45 13.28
CA THR A 143 -4.38 -15.30 13.33
C THR A 143 -4.76 -13.81 13.19
N PRO A 144 -6.02 -13.47 12.93
CA PRO A 144 -6.46 -12.08 12.95
C PRO A 144 -6.15 -11.34 14.26
N ASP A 145 -6.10 -12.07 15.39
CA ASP A 145 -5.80 -11.52 16.71
C ASP A 145 -4.30 -11.38 17.00
N THR A 146 -3.43 -11.86 16.09
CA THR A 146 -1.96 -11.76 16.27
C THR A 146 -1.51 -10.30 16.34
N TYR A 147 -2.21 -9.42 15.63
CA TYR A 147 -2.02 -7.97 15.67
C TYR A 147 -3.35 -7.29 15.28
N GLU A 148 -3.79 -6.29 16.04
CA GLU A 148 -5.12 -5.69 15.92
C GLU A 148 -5.47 -5.18 14.51
N HIS A 149 -4.48 -4.65 13.80
CA HIS A 149 -4.65 -4.08 12.46
C HIS A 149 -3.87 -4.86 11.40
N ILE A 150 -3.97 -6.20 11.47
CA ILE A 150 -3.37 -7.08 10.46
C ILE A 150 -4.22 -7.12 9.19
N VAL A 151 -3.57 -7.01 8.03
CA VAL A 151 -4.19 -7.13 6.70
C VAL A 151 -3.35 -8.05 5.84
N ILE A 152 -3.95 -9.06 5.24
CA ILE A 152 -3.25 -9.96 4.32
C ILE A 152 -3.30 -9.38 2.91
N HIS A 153 -2.15 -9.12 2.33
CA HIS A 153 -2.02 -8.64 0.96
C HIS A 153 -1.89 -9.81 -0.01
N THR A 154 -2.83 -9.92 -0.91
CA THR A 154 -2.81 -10.88 -2.03
C THR A 154 -2.61 -10.13 -3.36
N ILE A 155 -2.18 -10.83 -4.40
CA ILE A 155 -1.99 -10.23 -5.73
C ILE A 155 -2.91 -10.94 -6.71
N ALA A 156 -3.74 -10.19 -7.42
CA ALA A 156 -4.61 -10.70 -8.47
C ALA A 156 -3.81 -11.51 -9.50
N GLY A 157 -4.27 -12.70 -9.84
CA GLY A 157 -3.59 -13.58 -10.77
C GLY A 157 -2.47 -14.44 -10.18
N VAL A 158 -1.77 -13.97 -9.14
CA VAL A 158 -0.77 -14.78 -8.41
C VAL A 158 -1.46 -15.71 -7.43
N HIS A 159 -2.46 -15.19 -6.70
CA HIS A 159 -3.22 -15.97 -5.73
C HIS A 159 -4.61 -16.28 -6.29
N SER A 160 -5.03 -17.54 -6.12
CA SER A 160 -6.31 -18.02 -6.62
C SER A 160 -7.48 -17.53 -5.78
N THR A 161 -8.68 -17.53 -6.37
CA THR A 161 -9.95 -17.25 -5.68
C THR A 161 -10.10 -18.11 -4.41
N GLY A 162 -9.83 -19.41 -4.47
CA GLY A 162 -9.92 -20.30 -3.31
C GLY A 162 -8.90 -19.98 -2.20
N GLN A 163 -7.72 -19.47 -2.53
CA GLN A 163 -6.75 -19.01 -1.51
C GLN A 163 -7.26 -17.75 -0.80
N ILE A 164 -7.86 -16.82 -1.55
CA ILE A 164 -8.45 -15.59 -0.98
C ILE A 164 -9.65 -15.96 -0.11
N GLN A 165 -10.53 -16.83 -0.58
CA GLN A 165 -11.67 -17.34 0.16
C GLN A 165 -11.25 -17.98 1.48
N SER A 166 -10.24 -18.85 1.46
CA SER A 166 -9.71 -19.48 2.67
C SER A 166 -9.16 -18.48 3.70
N LEU A 167 -8.67 -17.31 3.27
CA LEU A 167 -8.27 -16.25 4.20
C LEU A 167 -9.49 -15.56 4.83
N LEU A 168 -10.53 -15.30 4.04
CA LEU A 168 -11.77 -14.70 4.53
C LEU A 168 -12.50 -15.64 5.52
N GLU A 169 -12.53 -16.94 5.24
CA GLU A 169 -13.04 -17.97 6.16
C GLU A 169 -12.29 -18.02 7.49
N ARG A 170 -11.01 -17.64 7.48
CA ARG A 170 -10.18 -17.48 8.69
C ARG A 170 -10.32 -16.10 9.33
N TRP A 171 -11.27 -15.29 8.89
CA TRP A 171 -11.60 -13.95 9.40
C TRP A 171 -10.48 -12.90 9.23
N PHE A 172 -9.54 -13.12 8.30
CA PHE A 172 -8.57 -12.09 7.98
C PHE A 172 -9.21 -10.94 7.17
N LYS A 173 -8.75 -9.72 7.43
CA LYS A 173 -8.90 -8.63 6.49
C LYS A 173 -7.98 -8.87 5.30
N VAL A 174 -8.49 -8.85 4.08
CA VAL A 174 -7.73 -9.14 2.87
C VAL A 174 -7.71 -7.92 1.97
N LEU A 175 -6.52 -7.53 1.52
CA LEU A 175 -6.32 -6.52 0.48
C LEU A 175 -5.85 -7.20 -0.80
N ILE A 176 -6.62 -7.06 -1.88
CA ILE A 176 -6.21 -7.53 -3.20
C ILE A 176 -5.45 -6.40 -3.90
N LEU A 177 -4.19 -6.65 -4.18
CA LEU A 177 -3.34 -5.81 -5.02
C LEU A 177 -3.49 -6.23 -6.48
N TRP A 178 -3.39 -5.26 -7.40
CA TRP A 178 -3.40 -5.58 -8.81
C TRP A 178 -2.12 -6.31 -9.25
N TYR A 179 -2.21 -7.07 -10.37
CA TYR A 179 -1.04 -7.68 -10.98
C TYR A 179 -0.20 -6.63 -11.71
N LYS A 180 1.03 -6.45 -11.29
CA LYS A 180 1.95 -5.44 -11.80
C LYS A 180 2.85 -6.03 -12.88
N ASN A 181 2.60 -5.64 -14.13
CA ASN A 181 3.29 -6.16 -15.32
C ASN A 181 4.63 -5.42 -15.58
N TYR A 182 5.50 -5.34 -14.54
CA TYR A 182 6.79 -4.68 -14.62
C TYR A 182 7.91 -5.61 -14.15
N TRP A 183 9.13 -5.38 -14.64
CA TRP A 183 10.33 -6.13 -14.27
C TRP A 183 10.08 -7.65 -14.31
N ARG A 184 10.33 -8.38 -13.21
CA ARG A 184 10.09 -9.82 -13.14
C ARG A 184 8.60 -10.18 -13.32
N GLY A 185 7.69 -9.31 -12.91
CA GLY A 185 6.26 -9.49 -13.15
C GLY A 185 5.93 -9.58 -14.64
N LYS A 186 6.62 -8.81 -15.50
CA LYS A 186 6.46 -8.89 -16.95
C LYS A 186 6.85 -10.27 -17.50
N THR A 187 7.96 -10.81 -17.03
CA THR A 187 8.42 -12.15 -17.45
C THR A 187 7.56 -13.27 -16.88
N TYR A 188 6.98 -13.05 -15.70
CA TYR A 188 6.12 -14.03 -15.01
C TYR A 188 4.69 -14.07 -15.58
N LEU A 189 4.26 -13.02 -16.26
CA LEU A 189 2.93 -12.96 -16.87
C LEU A 189 2.75 -14.12 -17.85
N SER A 190 1.73 -14.91 -17.63
CA SER A 190 1.39 -16.12 -18.39
C SER A 190 -0.12 -16.23 -18.57
N ASP A 191 -0.54 -17.12 -19.46
CA ASP A 191 -1.98 -17.39 -19.63
C ASP A 191 -2.63 -17.92 -18.35
N LYS A 192 -1.87 -18.61 -17.49
CA LYS A 192 -2.34 -19.02 -16.17
C LYS A 192 -2.67 -17.81 -15.31
N ILE A 193 -1.81 -16.78 -15.29
CA ILE A 193 -2.06 -15.52 -14.52
C ILE A 193 -3.32 -14.83 -15.04
N LYS A 194 -3.44 -14.70 -16.37
CA LYS A 194 -4.63 -14.09 -17.02
C LYS A 194 -5.90 -14.85 -16.69
N HIS A 195 -5.83 -16.19 -16.75
CA HIS A 195 -6.96 -17.05 -16.39
C HIS A 195 -7.36 -16.86 -14.92
N THR A 196 -6.40 -16.83 -13.99
CA THR A 196 -6.66 -16.60 -12.57
C THR A 196 -7.26 -15.20 -12.31
N ILE A 197 -6.82 -14.17 -13.04
CA ILE A 197 -7.44 -12.83 -12.96
C ILE A 197 -8.90 -12.89 -13.43
N ASN A 198 -9.19 -13.59 -14.51
CA ASN A 198 -10.55 -13.72 -15.03
C ASN A 198 -11.44 -14.55 -14.09
N ASP A 199 -10.92 -15.61 -13.52
CA ASP A 199 -11.61 -16.40 -12.50
C ASP A 199 -11.96 -15.51 -11.30
N LEU A 200 -11.01 -14.75 -10.79
CA LEU A 200 -11.24 -13.83 -9.69
C LEU A 200 -12.29 -12.76 -10.03
N ARG A 201 -12.25 -12.18 -11.24
CA ARG A 201 -13.29 -11.25 -11.73
C ARG A 201 -14.69 -11.85 -11.67
N THR A 202 -14.83 -13.14 -11.99
CA THR A 202 -16.11 -13.84 -12.00
C THR A 202 -16.67 -14.02 -10.58
N HIS A 203 -15.81 -14.32 -9.62
CA HIS A 203 -16.22 -14.64 -8.23
C HIS A 203 -16.11 -13.47 -7.24
N ILE A 204 -15.76 -12.27 -7.71
CA ILE A 204 -15.58 -11.08 -6.84
C ILE A 204 -16.81 -10.81 -5.98
N TRP A 205 -18.02 -10.95 -6.54
CA TRP A 205 -19.25 -10.69 -5.80
C TRP A 205 -19.42 -11.64 -4.61
N GLU A 206 -19.13 -12.90 -4.81
CA GLU A 206 -19.19 -13.92 -3.76
C GLU A 206 -18.20 -13.59 -2.64
N LEU A 207 -16.94 -13.29 -2.99
CA LEU A 207 -15.92 -12.91 -2.03
C LEU A 207 -16.27 -11.64 -1.23
N LEU A 208 -16.93 -10.65 -1.86
CA LEU A 208 -17.39 -9.42 -1.20
C LEU A 208 -18.45 -9.68 -0.12
N THR A 209 -19.18 -10.79 -0.22
CA THR A 209 -20.21 -11.15 0.76
C THR A 209 -19.69 -12.04 1.89
N GLU A 210 -18.46 -12.58 1.77
CA GLU A 210 -17.91 -13.55 2.73
C GLU A 210 -17.13 -12.90 3.87
N GLY A 211 -16.61 -11.67 3.71
CA GLY A 211 -15.77 -11.09 4.76
C GLY A 211 -15.19 -9.71 4.44
N PHE A 212 -14.11 -9.37 5.14
CA PHE A 212 -13.44 -8.07 5.02
C PHE A 212 -12.47 -8.06 3.83
N LEU A 213 -13.00 -7.76 2.65
CA LEU A 213 -12.25 -7.66 1.40
C LEU A 213 -12.10 -6.21 0.96
N SER A 214 -10.89 -5.82 0.67
CA SER A 214 -10.53 -4.51 0.11
C SER A 214 -9.64 -4.66 -1.13
N PHE A 215 -9.48 -3.59 -1.87
CA PHE A 215 -8.71 -3.55 -3.11
C PHE A 215 -7.82 -2.32 -3.13
N ASP A 216 -6.62 -2.43 -3.69
CA ASP A 216 -5.91 -1.23 -4.11
C ASP A 216 -6.62 -0.57 -5.30
N ASN A 217 -6.34 0.71 -5.53
CA ASN A 217 -7.06 1.50 -6.53
C ASN A 217 -6.99 0.87 -7.94
N LEU A 218 -5.84 0.30 -8.29
CA LEU A 218 -5.63 -0.30 -9.60
C LEU A 218 -6.25 -1.71 -9.71
N ALA A 219 -6.39 -2.43 -8.60
CA ALA A 219 -7.12 -3.69 -8.58
C ALA A 219 -8.63 -3.48 -8.79
N LEU A 220 -9.19 -2.36 -8.33
CA LEU A 220 -10.59 -2.00 -8.61
C LEU A 220 -10.88 -1.96 -10.10
N GLU A 221 -9.96 -1.41 -10.89
CA GLU A 221 -10.06 -1.37 -12.35
C GLU A 221 -9.77 -2.75 -12.95
N GLN A 222 -8.61 -3.33 -12.63
CA GLN A 222 -8.17 -4.60 -13.19
C GLN A 222 -9.21 -5.71 -13.01
N LEU A 223 -9.89 -5.74 -11.86
CA LEU A 223 -10.91 -6.74 -11.53
C LEU A 223 -12.33 -6.28 -11.88
N ASN A 224 -12.49 -5.06 -12.43
CA ASN A 224 -13.78 -4.46 -12.74
C ASN A 224 -14.76 -4.48 -11.55
N VAL A 225 -14.24 -4.21 -10.35
CA VAL A 225 -15.03 -4.23 -9.10
C VAL A 225 -16.04 -3.09 -9.08
N LYS A 226 -15.70 -1.97 -9.71
CA LYS A 226 -16.56 -0.77 -9.78
C LYS A 226 -17.95 -1.03 -10.35
N ARG A 227 -18.14 -2.10 -11.15
CA ARG A 227 -19.46 -2.49 -11.72
C ARG A 227 -20.50 -2.86 -10.66
N PHE A 228 -20.06 -3.25 -9.46
CA PHE A 228 -20.96 -3.68 -8.39
C PHE A 228 -21.46 -2.52 -7.51
N PHE A 229 -20.96 -1.31 -7.73
CA PHE A 229 -21.25 -0.17 -6.89
C PHE A 229 -21.85 0.99 -7.68
N THR A 230 -22.78 1.69 -7.09
CA THR A 230 -23.26 2.98 -7.64
C THR A 230 -22.16 4.04 -7.54
N PRO A 231 -22.19 5.12 -8.36
CA PRO A 231 -21.24 6.22 -8.22
C PRO A 231 -21.15 6.76 -6.79
N GLN A 232 -22.30 6.90 -6.11
CA GLN A 232 -22.35 7.37 -4.71
C GLN A 232 -21.67 6.39 -3.76
N SER A 233 -21.98 5.08 -3.82
CA SER A 233 -21.35 4.09 -2.95
C SER A 233 -19.85 3.91 -3.22
N ARG A 234 -19.37 4.23 -4.44
CA ARG A 234 -17.93 4.30 -4.73
C ARG A 234 -17.27 5.45 -3.99
N ALA A 235 -17.85 6.65 -4.07
CA ALA A 235 -17.34 7.82 -3.38
C ALA A 235 -17.28 7.63 -1.86
N GLU A 236 -18.23 6.91 -1.28
CA GLU A 236 -18.31 6.65 0.15
C GLU A 236 -17.33 5.56 0.63
N ARG A 237 -16.96 4.58 -0.22
CA ARG A 237 -16.26 3.35 0.21
C ARG A 237 -14.83 3.25 -0.26
N TYR A 238 -14.44 3.93 -1.33
CA TYR A 238 -13.12 3.77 -1.94
C TYR A 238 -12.35 5.08 -1.94
N MET A 239 -11.03 4.98 -1.77
CA MET A 239 -10.14 6.07 -2.12
C MET A 239 -10.27 6.35 -3.63
N TRP A 240 -10.06 7.59 -3.99
CA TRP A 240 -10.06 8.03 -5.39
C TRP A 240 -8.86 7.42 -6.13
N ASP A 241 -8.81 7.68 -7.43
CA ASP A 241 -7.73 7.19 -8.29
C ASP A 241 -6.35 7.56 -7.73
N GLU A 242 -5.35 6.74 -8.06
CA GLU A 242 -3.95 6.98 -7.69
C GLU A 242 -3.54 8.43 -7.97
N GLY A 243 -2.80 9.02 -7.05
CA GLY A 243 -2.32 10.39 -7.16
C GLY A 243 -3.36 11.47 -6.82
N THR A 244 -4.59 11.11 -6.38
CA THR A 244 -5.56 12.09 -5.86
C THR A 244 -5.26 12.49 -4.42
N PHE A 245 -5.04 11.48 -3.56
CA PHE A 245 -4.72 11.62 -2.14
C PHE A 245 -3.45 10.85 -1.78
N THR A 246 -2.84 10.20 -2.74
CA THR A 246 -1.71 9.29 -2.56
C THR A 246 -0.52 9.72 -3.39
N MET A 247 0.67 9.36 -2.97
CA MET A 247 1.88 9.40 -3.78
C MET A 247 2.87 8.31 -3.36
N TYR A 248 3.84 8.05 -4.19
CA TYR A 248 4.91 7.09 -3.92
C TYR A 248 6.25 7.80 -3.76
N LEU A 249 7.04 7.37 -2.76
CA LEU A 249 8.42 7.78 -2.55
C LEU A 249 9.36 6.57 -2.62
N ASP A 250 10.43 6.70 -3.40
CA ASP A 250 11.56 5.75 -3.41
C ASP A 250 12.76 6.38 -2.72
N ALA A 251 13.00 5.99 -1.47
CA ALA A 251 14.15 6.36 -0.67
C ALA A 251 15.23 5.27 -0.67
N SER A 252 15.15 4.28 -1.58
CA SER A 252 16.14 3.22 -1.77
C SER A 252 17.25 3.58 -2.77
N THR A 253 17.36 4.85 -3.13
CA THR A 253 18.35 5.41 -4.06
C THR A 253 19.05 6.62 -3.43
N GLU A 254 20.17 7.08 -4.02
CA GLU A 254 20.95 8.21 -3.53
C GLU A 254 20.14 9.50 -3.42
N ASP A 255 19.35 9.79 -4.45
CA ASP A 255 18.36 10.85 -4.44
C ASP A 255 16.98 10.24 -4.16
N ILE A 256 16.24 10.82 -3.23
CA ILE A 256 14.87 10.42 -3.01
C ILE A 256 14.06 10.78 -4.26
N GLN A 257 13.32 9.79 -4.77
CA GLN A 257 12.47 9.95 -5.94
C GLN A 257 11.00 9.85 -5.55
N TYR A 258 10.14 10.44 -6.35
CA TYR A 258 8.71 10.29 -6.19
C TYR A 258 8.04 9.84 -7.49
N GLY A 259 6.83 9.35 -7.38
CA GLY A 259 5.98 8.96 -8.48
C GLY A 259 4.52 8.90 -8.07
N ILE A 260 3.64 8.61 -9.00
CA ILE A 260 2.20 8.48 -8.75
C ILE A 260 1.94 7.23 -7.92
N ALA A 261 2.50 6.11 -8.30
CA ALA A 261 2.39 4.83 -7.63
C ALA A 261 3.69 4.01 -7.78
N SER A 262 3.92 3.07 -6.89
CA SER A 262 5.07 2.14 -6.97
C SER A 262 5.12 1.36 -8.26
N SER A 263 3.97 1.08 -8.83
CA SER A 263 3.75 0.26 -10.01
C SER A 263 3.92 0.99 -11.34
N LEU A 264 4.07 2.29 -11.35
CA LEU A 264 4.35 3.06 -12.54
C LEU A 264 5.85 3.35 -12.63
N PRO A 265 6.46 3.28 -13.82
CA PRO A 265 7.91 3.41 -13.97
C PRO A 265 8.42 4.85 -13.85
N GLN A 266 7.53 5.83 -14.01
CA GLN A 266 7.90 7.24 -13.96
C GLN A 266 8.39 7.63 -12.56
N ARG A 267 9.58 8.20 -12.50
CA ARG A 267 10.22 8.70 -11.28
C ARG A 267 10.86 10.06 -11.52
N TRP A 268 10.68 10.92 -10.53
CA TRP A 268 11.25 12.28 -10.53
C TRP A 268 11.99 12.52 -9.23
N LYS A 269 13.01 13.35 -9.27
CA LYS A 269 13.77 13.71 -8.07
C LYS A 269 12.92 14.56 -7.12
N LEU A 270 12.89 14.19 -5.85
CA LEU A 270 12.16 14.90 -4.81
C LEU A 270 12.98 16.05 -4.25
N GLU A 271 12.49 17.27 -4.41
CA GLU A 271 13.06 18.49 -3.81
C GLU A 271 12.12 19.12 -2.80
N ASN A 272 10.82 19.14 -3.09
CA ASN A 272 9.78 19.66 -2.23
C ASN A 272 8.54 18.77 -2.31
N ILE A 273 8.02 18.34 -1.17
CA ILE A 273 6.93 17.35 -1.11
C ILE A 273 5.61 17.90 -1.66
N PHE A 274 5.29 19.18 -1.43
CA PHE A 274 4.06 19.81 -1.92
C PHE A 274 4.11 20.02 -3.44
N LEU A 275 5.24 20.48 -3.97
CA LEU A 275 5.43 20.63 -5.43
C LEU A 275 5.39 19.26 -6.12
N ALA A 276 6.02 18.26 -5.51
CA ALA A 276 6.00 16.89 -6.00
C ALA A 276 4.56 16.34 -6.04
N PHE A 277 3.77 16.56 -5.02
CA PHE A 277 2.39 16.11 -4.99
C PHE A 277 1.52 16.84 -6.02
N ASN A 278 1.69 18.14 -6.20
CA ASN A 278 1.02 18.87 -7.28
C ASN A 278 1.36 18.31 -8.66
N HIS A 279 2.63 18.01 -8.90
CA HIS A 279 3.06 17.35 -10.13
C HIS A 279 2.43 15.96 -10.30
N VAL A 280 2.37 15.15 -9.24
CA VAL A 280 1.66 13.85 -9.25
C VAL A 280 0.20 14.02 -9.67
N LYS A 281 -0.50 15.01 -9.12
CA LYS A 281 -1.91 15.30 -9.47
C LYS A 281 -2.09 15.71 -10.94
N ASP A 282 -1.12 16.37 -11.53
CA ASP A 282 -1.18 16.78 -12.93
C ASP A 282 -0.82 15.62 -13.87
N GLU A 283 0.26 14.89 -13.58
CA GLU A 283 0.70 13.75 -14.37
C GLU A 283 -0.33 12.62 -14.41
N ARG A 284 -1.04 12.33 -13.31
CA ARG A 284 -2.08 11.29 -13.29
C ARG A 284 -3.18 11.50 -14.34
N LYS A 285 -3.45 12.76 -14.73
CA LYS A 285 -4.46 13.09 -15.73
C LYS A 285 -4.03 12.67 -17.15
N THR A 286 -2.73 12.48 -17.35
CA THR A 286 -2.14 12.15 -18.65
C THR A 286 -1.88 10.66 -18.82
N ILE A 287 -1.91 9.89 -17.73
CA ILE A 287 -1.61 8.45 -17.75
C ILE A 287 -2.89 7.67 -18.01
N CYS A 288 -3.02 7.12 -19.23
CA CYS A 288 -3.90 5.99 -19.47
C CYS A 288 -3.30 4.78 -18.76
N ILE A 289 -3.88 4.39 -17.61
CA ILE A 289 -3.39 3.26 -16.79
C ILE A 289 -3.61 1.93 -17.51
N TRP A 290 -4.34 1.92 -18.61
CA TRP A 290 -4.75 0.74 -19.37
C TRP A 290 -4.42 0.89 -20.85
N ASP A 291 -3.22 0.53 -21.27
CA ASP A 291 -3.00 0.00 -22.60
C ASP A 291 -3.23 -1.52 -22.51
N GLU A 292 -4.17 -2.02 -23.34
CA GLU A 292 -4.72 -3.36 -23.42
C GLU A 292 -3.68 -4.50 -23.54
#